data_4b3b30cd4a5b0c5325705204daa34eaf
#
_entry.id   4b3b30cd4a5b0c5325705204daa34eaf
#
_cell.length_a   1.000
_cell.length_b   1.000
_cell.length_c   1.000
_cell.angle_alpha   90.00
_cell.angle_beta   90.00
_cell.angle_gamma   90.00
#
_symmetry.space_group_name_H-M   'P 1'
#
loop_
_entity.id
_entity.type
_entity.pdbx_description
1 polymer ?
#
loop_
_entity_poly.entity_id
_entity_poly.type
_entity_poly.pdbx_seq_one_letter_code
_entity_poly.pdbx_strand_id
1 'polypeptide(L)'
;MLPRSNKKFIKSLISLKNHIKSLKMNVLVIHGPNLNLLGVREPEVYGSVTMEEINDGLIARGTSNGINVEAFQSNAEHEIVTKLQEAMSKTNFIIINPGALTHTSIAIRDALLGIGIPFYEVHISNIFSREEFRHKSYFSDIANGVICGLGTQGYDLALRHIIDLHKDSQ
;
A
#
# COMPACT_ATOMS: atom_id res chain seq x y z
N MET A 1 -17.59 -42.55 21.24
CA MET A 1 -17.96 -42.20 19.85
C MET A 1 -18.74 -40.88 19.86
N LEU A 2 -18.22 -39.80 19.22
CA LEU A 2 -18.93 -38.52 19.18
C LEU A 2 -20.19 -38.61 18.31
N PRO A 3 -21.32 -37.95 18.70
CA PRO A 3 -22.57 -37.97 17.93
C PRO A 3 -22.36 -37.47 16.50
N ARG A 4 -23.07 -38.00 15.52
CA ARG A 4 -22.98 -37.62 14.09
C ARG A 4 -23.18 -36.10 13.84
N SER A 5 -23.97 -35.43 14.66
CA SER A 5 -24.20 -33.97 14.60
C SER A 5 -22.92 -33.18 14.90
N ASN A 6 -22.11 -33.59 15.87
CA ASN A 6 -20.86 -32.91 16.22
C ASN A 6 -19.79 -33.03 15.12
N LYS A 7 -19.76 -34.15 14.38
CA LYS A 7 -18.82 -34.32 13.25
C LYS A 7 -19.13 -33.35 12.09
N LYS A 8 -20.41 -33.07 11.85
CA LYS A 8 -20.86 -32.14 10.80
C LYS A 8 -20.54 -30.70 11.17
N PHE A 9 -20.73 -30.35 12.44
CA PHE A 9 -20.40 -29.03 13.00
C PHE A 9 -18.89 -28.76 12.99
N ILE A 10 -18.06 -29.75 13.40
CA ILE A 10 -16.60 -29.65 13.37
C ILE A 10 -16.10 -29.52 11.92
N LYS A 11 -16.64 -30.28 10.94
CA LYS A 11 -16.31 -30.11 9.53
C LYS A 11 -16.68 -28.75 8.98
N SER A 12 -17.82 -28.20 9.38
CA SER A 12 -18.25 -26.84 9.02
C SER A 12 -17.32 -25.77 9.60
N LEU A 13 -16.90 -25.91 10.86
CA LEU A 13 -15.93 -25.01 11.50
C LEU A 13 -14.55 -25.08 10.85
N ILE A 14 -14.08 -26.27 10.48
CA ILE A 14 -12.80 -26.46 9.76
C ILE A 14 -12.90 -25.85 8.36
N SER A 15 -14.02 -26.05 7.65
CA SER A 15 -14.28 -25.45 6.35
C SER A 15 -14.34 -23.92 6.44
N LEU A 16 -14.99 -23.38 7.46
CA LEU A 16 -15.06 -21.93 7.72
C LEU A 16 -13.67 -21.35 8.07
N LYS A 17 -12.91 -22.04 8.94
CA LYS A 17 -11.52 -21.67 9.23
C LYS A 17 -10.63 -21.71 7.99
N ASN A 18 -10.79 -22.72 7.14
CA ASN A 18 -10.04 -22.83 5.89
C ASN A 18 -10.48 -21.76 4.87
N HIS A 19 -11.74 -21.36 4.86
CA HIS A 19 -12.26 -20.27 4.02
C HIS A 19 -11.77 -18.91 4.50
N ILE A 20 -11.75 -18.67 5.81
CA ILE A 20 -11.17 -17.46 6.43
C ILE A 20 -9.65 -17.41 6.19
N LYS A 21 -8.95 -18.54 6.28
CA LYS A 21 -7.51 -18.65 5.97
C LYS A 21 -7.19 -18.47 4.47
N SER A 22 -8.19 -18.56 3.59
CA SER A 22 -8.10 -18.40 2.13
C SER A 22 -8.37 -16.97 1.65
N LEU A 23 -8.75 -16.05 2.52
CA LEU A 23 -8.84 -14.63 2.16
C LEU A 23 -7.42 -14.07 2.09
N LYS A 24 -6.82 -14.14 0.90
CA LYS A 24 -5.54 -13.47 0.62
C LYS A 24 -5.71 -11.98 0.91
N MET A 25 -4.88 -11.46 1.80
CA MET A 25 -4.78 -10.02 1.97
C MET A 25 -4.25 -9.39 0.69
N ASN A 26 -4.91 -8.34 0.21
CA ASN A 26 -4.50 -7.61 -0.97
C ASN A 26 -3.99 -6.22 -0.56
N VAL A 27 -2.81 -5.88 -1.05
CA VAL A 27 -2.17 -4.58 -0.87
C VAL A 27 -1.97 -3.94 -2.23
N LEU A 28 -2.43 -2.70 -2.38
CA LEU A 28 -2.21 -1.89 -3.57
C LEU A 28 -1.12 -0.86 -3.30
N VAL A 29 -0.08 -0.88 -4.11
CA VAL A 29 0.99 0.13 -4.09
C VAL A 29 0.75 1.12 -5.22
N ILE A 30 0.62 2.40 -4.89
CA ILE A 30 0.38 3.47 -5.87
C ILE A 30 1.59 4.40 -5.91
N HIS A 31 2.10 4.61 -7.11
CA HIS A 31 3.16 5.56 -7.40
C HIS A 31 2.60 6.73 -8.22
N GLY A 32 2.80 7.94 -7.71
CA GLY A 32 2.40 9.18 -8.36
C GLY A 32 3.37 9.64 -9.46
N PRO A 33 3.20 10.89 -9.91
CA PRO A 33 3.97 11.46 -11.01
C PRO A 33 5.47 11.40 -10.81
N ASN A 34 6.18 11.13 -11.92
CA ASN A 34 7.64 11.08 -12.07
C ASN A 34 8.34 9.92 -11.33
N LEU A 35 7.62 9.07 -10.58
CA LEU A 35 8.24 7.92 -9.92
C LEU A 35 8.67 6.83 -10.91
N ASN A 36 8.09 6.81 -12.11
CA ASN A 36 8.57 5.99 -13.23
C ASN A 36 9.98 6.34 -13.69
N LEU A 37 10.53 7.49 -13.26
CA LEU A 37 11.89 7.94 -13.59
C LEU A 37 12.91 7.61 -12.47
N LEU A 38 12.51 6.86 -11.44
CA LEU A 38 13.44 6.40 -10.40
C LEU A 38 14.58 5.58 -11.01
N GLY A 39 15.80 5.77 -10.48
CA GLY A 39 17.00 5.13 -10.98
C GLY A 39 17.63 5.82 -12.19
N VAL A 40 16.87 6.67 -12.91
CA VAL A 40 17.37 7.43 -14.07
C VAL A 40 17.52 8.91 -13.74
N ARG A 41 16.57 9.46 -12.95
CA ARG A 41 16.55 10.88 -12.59
C ARG A 41 17.15 11.09 -11.20
N GLU A 42 18.11 12.04 -11.12
CA GLU A 42 18.69 12.52 -9.85
C GLU A 42 19.16 11.36 -8.93
N PRO A 43 20.05 10.44 -9.39
CA PRO A 43 20.46 9.27 -8.61
C PRO A 43 21.14 9.66 -7.29
N GLU A 44 21.72 10.86 -7.19
CA GLU A 44 22.31 11.40 -5.96
C GLU A 44 21.27 11.69 -4.88
N VAL A 45 20.00 11.96 -5.25
CA VAL A 45 18.90 12.25 -4.33
C VAL A 45 18.04 11.04 -4.05
N TYR A 46 17.74 10.25 -5.09
CA TYR A 46 16.78 9.14 -5.02
C TYR A 46 17.42 7.74 -5.06
N GLY A 47 18.75 7.67 -5.28
CA GLY A 47 19.47 6.41 -5.46
C GLY A 47 19.33 5.83 -6.87
N SER A 48 20.02 4.70 -7.12
CA SER A 48 20.00 3.98 -8.40
C SER A 48 18.88 2.95 -8.53
N VAL A 49 18.10 2.74 -7.46
CA VAL A 49 17.03 1.74 -7.44
C VAL A 49 15.86 2.20 -8.31
N THR A 50 15.46 1.37 -9.25
CA THR A 50 14.35 1.65 -10.17
C THR A 50 13.00 1.37 -9.50
N MET A 51 11.92 1.93 -10.06
CA MET A 51 10.56 1.62 -9.60
C MET A 51 10.22 0.14 -9.81
N GLU A 52 10.72 -0.48 -10.87
CA GLU A 52 10.52 -1.90 -11.15
C GLU A 52 11.15 -2.77 -10.05
N GLU A 53 12.40 -2.48 -9.66
CA GLU A 53 13.08 -3.19 -8.55
C GLU A 53 12.35 -3.04 -7.22
N ILE A 54 11.77 -1.85 -6.94
CA ILE A 54 10.93 -1.65 -5.76
C ILE A 54 9.70 -2.57 -5.82
N ASN A 55 8.99 -2.56 -6.94
CA ASN A 55 7.78 -3.36 -7.12
C ASN A 55 8.05 -4.85 -6.99
N ASP A 56 9.10 -5.34 -7.65
CA ASP A 56 9.50 -6.75 -7.60
C ASP A 56 9.85 -7.18 -6.16
N GLY A 57 10.57 -6.34 -5.43
CA GLY A 57 10.89 -6.58 -4.02
C GLY A 57 9.65 -6.66 -3.14
N LEU A 58 8.68 -5.75 -3.33
CA LEU A 58 7.42 -5.73 -2.58
C LEU A 58 6.54 -6.94 -2.92
N ILE A 59 6.41 -7.31 -4.20
CA ILE A 59 5.66 -8.46 -4.67
C ILE A 59 6.26 -9.76 -4.10
N ALA A 60 7.58 -9.92 -4.18
CA ALA A 60 8.27 -11.09 -3.64
C ALA A 60 8.07 -11.23 -2.12
N ARG A 61 8.19 -10.11 -1.37
CA ARG A 61 7.96 -10.09 0.07
C ARG A 61 6.51 -10.39 0.43
N GLY A 62 5.56 -9.78 -0.29
CA GLY A 62 4.14 -10.05 -0.09
C GLY A 62 3.83 -11.53 -0.31
N THR A 63 4.26 -12.09 -1.44
CA THR A 63 4.05 -13.49 -1.81
C THR A 63 4.60 -14.44 -0.76
N SER A 64 5.81 -14.20 -0.25
CA SER A 64 6.43 -15.05 0.79
C SER A 64 5.70 -14.99 2.15
N ASN A 65 4.82 -14.00 2.34
CA ASN A 65 3.99 -13.84 3.55
C ASN A 65 2.48 -14.06 3.29
N GLY A 66 2.10 -14.64 2.13
CA GLY A 66 0.70 -14.93 1.79
C GLY A 66 -0.13 -13.70 1.44
N ILE A 67 0.50 -12.57 1.13
CA ILE A 67 -0.13 -11.31 0.77
C ILE A 67 0.04 -11.10 -0.74
N ASN A 68 -1.04 -10.72 -1.41
CA ASN A 68 -1.01 -10.30 -2.80
C ASN A 68 -0.71 -8.80 -2.87
N VAL A 69 0.37 -8.43 -3.57
CA VAL A 69 0.76 -7.04 -3.79
C VAL A 69 0.58 -6.71 -5.26
N GLU A 70 -0.19 -5.68 -5.54
CA GLU A 70 -0.36 -5.08 -6.86
C GLU A 70 0.29 -3.71 -6.86
N ALA A 71 1.02 -3.36 -7.91
CA ALA A 71 1.63 -2.04 -8.09
C ALA A 71 1.00 -1.31 -9.27
N PHE A 72 0.78 -0.01 -9.11
CA PHE A 72 0.23 0.87 -10.13
C PHE A 72 0.99 2.20 -10.13
N GLN A 73 1.31 2.73 -11.30
CA GLN A 73 1.94 4.04 -11.46
C GLN A 73 1.17 4.87 -12.48
N SER A 74 0.98 6.16 -12.16
CA SER A 74 0.50 7.12 -13.15
C SER A 74 1.00 8.53 -12.88
N ASN A 75 1.19 9.27 -13.97
CA ASN A 75 1.44 10.71 -13.94
C ASN A 75 0.13 11.51 -13.96
N ALA A 76 -1.00 10.86 -14.19
CA ALA A 76 -2.31 11.49 -14.32
C ALA A 76 -3.13 11.33 -13.02
N GLU A 77 -3.53 12.46 -12.41
CA GLU A 77 -4.34 12.49 -11.20
C GLU A 77 -5.62 11.65 -11.32
N HIS A 78 -6.36 11.80 -12.45
CA HIS A 78 -7.61 11.09 -12.65
C HIS A 78 -7.47 9.58 -12.75
N GLU A 79 -6.33 9.07 -13.26
CA GLU A 79 -6.06 7.63 -13.29
C GLU A 79 -5.81 7.08 -11.88
N ILE A 80 -5.14 7.84 -11.03
CA ILE A 80 -4.94 7.47 -9.62
C ILE A 80 -6.29 7.44 -8.90
N VAL A 81 -7.14 8.45 -9.10
CA VAL A 81 -8.50 8.48 -8.54
C VAL A 81 -9.32 7.26 -9.02
N THR A 82 -9.28 6.94 -10.30
CA THR A 82 -9.97 5.77 -10.86
C THR A 82 -9.44 4.48 -10.23
N LYS A 83 -8.11 4.34 -10.13
CA LYS A 83 -7.48 3.15 -9.52
C LYS A 83 -7.86 2.97 -8.06
N LEU A 84 -7.95 4.06 -7.29
CA LEU A 84 -8.44 4.04 -5.90
C LEU A 84 -9.89 3.55 -5.83
N GLN A 85 -10.77 4.04 -6.69
CA GLN A 85 -12.18 3.61 -6.75
C GLN A 85 -12.31 2.12 -7.14
N GLU A 86 -11.49 1.65 -8.08
CA GLU A 86 -11.44 0.24 -8.48
C GLU A 86 -10.93 -0.70 -7.36
N ALA A 87 -10.14 -0.18 -6.43
CA ALA A 87 -9.62 -0.92 -5.27
C ALA A 87 -10.71 -1.24 -4.24
N MET A 88 -11.84 -0.53 -4.26
CA MET A 88 -12.95 -0.74 -3.34
C MET A 88 -13.42 -2.19 -3.35
N SER A 89 -13.60 -2.79 -2.18
CA SER A 89 -13.97 -4.21 -1.98
C SER A 89 -12.96 -5.27 -2.46
N LYS A 90 -11.81 -4.87 -2.98
CA LYS A 90 -10.78 -5.79 -3.48
C LYS A 90 -9.46 -5.68 -2.71
N THR A 91 -9.20 -4.54 -2.09
CA THR A 91 -7.93 -4.18 -1.45
C THR A 91 -8.15 -3.98 0.05
N ASN A 92 -7.22 -4.46 0.86
CA ASN A 92 -7.27 -4.35 2.31
C ASN A 92 -6.43 -3.17 2.82
N PHE A 93 -5.29 -2.88 2.18
CA PHE A 93 -4.40 -1.78 2.50
C PHE A 93 -3.84 -1.12 1.25
N ILE A 94 -3.55 0.17 1.34
CA ILE A 94 -2.88 0.92 0.29
C ILE A 94 -1.55 1.46 0.83
N ILE A 95 -0.49 1.36 0.02
CA ILE A 95 0.76 2.09 0.20
C ILE A 95 0.83 3.09 -0.93
N ILE A 96 0.81 4.38 -0.63
CA ILE A 96 0.81 5.41 -1.66
C ILE A 96 2.02 6.35 -1.51
N ASN A 97 2.80 6.48 -2.58
CA ASN A 97 3.70 7.60 -2.76
C ASN A 97 3.08 8.52 -3.82
N PRO A 98 2.42 9.60 -3.42
CA PRO A 98 1.67 10.43 -4.34
C PRO A 98 2.56 11.38 -5.15
N GLY A 99 3.87 11.40 -4.88
CA GLY A 99 4.77 12.39 -5.47
C GLY A 99 4.31 13.81 -5.15
N ALA A 100 4.38 14.70 -6.15
CA ALA A 100 3.97 16.10 -5.98
C ALA A 100 2.45 16.27 -5.72
N LEU A 101 1.61 15.29 -6.09
CA LEU A 101 0.18 15.36 -5.89
C LEU A 101 -0.23 15.40 -4.41
N THR A 102 0.67 15.01 -3.49
CA THR A 102 0.42 15.15 -2.06
C THR A 102 0.21 16.59 -1.64
N HIS A 103 0.79 17.54 -2.37
CA HIS A 103 0.74 18.98 -2.08
C HIS A 103 -0.41 19.71 -2.78
N THR A 104 -1.11 19.04 -3.74
CA THR A 104 -2.04 19.72 -4.65
C THR A 104 -3.38 19.03 -4.83
N SER A 105 -3.47 17.70 -4.61
CA SER A 105 -4.65 16.94 -5.00
C SER A 105 -5.67 16.80 -3.87
N ILE A 106 -6.71 17.59 -3.93
CA ILE A 106 -7.93 17.38 -3.14
C ILE A 106 -8.72 16.18 -3.68
N ALA A 107 -8.69 15.94 -5.00
CA ALA A 107 -9.42 14.84 -5.63
C ALA A 107 -8.93 13.46 -5.13
N ILE A 108 -7.62 13.26 -5.01
CA ILE A 108 -7.06 12.00 -4.45
C ILE A 108 -7.40 11.88 -2.97
N ARG A 109 -7.33 12.99 -2.19
CA ARG A 109 -7.75 12.99 -0.78
C ARG A 109 -9.19 12.51 -0.63
N ASP A 110 -10.10 13.08 -1.41
CA ASP A 110 -11.52 12.73 -1.36
C ASP A 110 -11.76 11.28 -1.78
N ALA A 111 -11.01 10.78 -2.78
CA ALA A 111 -11.07 9.39 -3.18
C ALA A 111 -10.62 8.45 -2.06
N LEU A 112 -9.50 8.74 -1.37
CA LEU A 112 -9.00 7.96 -0.23
C LEU A 112 -10.01 7.92 0.91
N LEU A 113 -10.62 9.06 1.26
CA LEU A 113 -11.70 9.13 2.26
C LEU A 113 -12.94 8.35 1.81
N GLY A 114 -13.33 8.48 0.55
CA GLY A 114 -14.54 7.87 0.00
C GLY A 114 -14.48 6.34 -0.05
N ILE A 115 -13.31 5.76 -0.32
CA ILE A 115 -13.14 4.30 -0.34
C ILE A 115 -12.97 3.70 1.05
N GLY A 116 -12.49 4.47 2.03
CA GLY A 116 -12.32 4.05 3.42
C GLY A 116 -11.30 2.93 3.64
N ILE A 117 -10.39 2.67 2.68
CA ILE A 117 -9.32 1.69 2.81
C ILE A 117 -8.18 2.31 3.61
N PRO A 118 -7.66 1.65 4.67
CA PRO A 118 -6.51 2.15 5.42
C PRO A 118 -5.29 2.27 4.51
N PHE A 119 -4.52 3.37 4.65
CA PHE A 119 -3.36 3.60 3.81
C PHE A 119 -2.18 4.19 4.55
N TYR A 120 -0.99 3.93 4.01
CA TYR A 120 0.28 4.50 4.44
C TYR A 120 0.82 5.42 3.34
N GLU A 121 1.12 6.66 3.72
CA GLU A 121 1.77 7.63 2.85
C GLU A 121 3.29 7.45 2.92
N VAL A 122 3.94 7.31 1.76
CA VAL A 122 5.40 7.12 1.67
C VAL A 122 6.01 8.21 0.80
N HIS A 123 7.10 8.80 1.30
CA HIS A 123 7.96 9.71 0.55
C HIS A 123 9.40 9.23 0.62
N ILE A 124 10.07 9.11 -0.53
CA ILE A 124 11.47 8.69 -0.64
C ILE A 124 12.38 9.71 0.02
N SER A 125 12.20 10.99 -0.32
CA SER A 125 12.95 12.10 0.26
C SER A 125 12.35 12.59 1.58
N ASN A 126 13.18 13.21 2.42
CA ASN A 126 12.69 13.99 3.54
C ASN A 126 12.06 15.30 3.01
N ILE A 127 10.72 15.35 2.99
CA ILE A 127 9.98 16.50 2.47
C ILE A 127 10.25 17.77 3.28
N PHE A 128 10.60 17.65 4.57
CA PHE A 128 10.87 18.79 5.45
C PHE A 128 12.26 19.41 5.24
N SER A 129 13.16 18.73 4.53
CA SER A 129 14.45 19.27 4.11
C SER A 129 14.41 19.93 2.73
N ARG A 130 13.24 19.98 2.10
CA ARG A 130 13.01 20.54 0.77
C ARG A 130 12.36 21.92 0.83
N GLU A 131 11.83 22.39 -0.29
CA GLU A 131 11.18 23.69 -0.41
C GLU A 131 9.92 23.75 0.48
N GLU A 132 9.66 24.89 1.10
CA GLU A 132 8.57 25.07 2.08
C GLU A 132 7.19 24.62 1.57
N PHE A 133 6.89 24.81 0.26
CA PHE A 133 5.63 24.37 -0.33
C PHE A 133 5.46 22.84 -0.32
N ARG A 134 6.53 22.07 -0.07
CA ARG A 134 6.47 20.59 0.06
C ARG A 134 6.23 20.11 1.49
N HIS A 135 6.26 21.01 2.48
CA HIS A 135 6.06 20.58 3.88
C HIS A 135 4.62 20.23 4.19
N LYS A 136 3.65 20.68 3.37
CA LYS A 136 2.23 20.36 3.56
C LYS A 136 1.81 19.20 2.66
N SER A 137 1.28 18.14 3.26
CA SER A 137 0.54 17.08 2.58
C SER A 137 -0.95 17.23 2.82
N TYR A 138 -1.77 16.98 1.80
CA TYR A 138 -3.21 16.85 1.94
C TYR A 138 -3.65 15.44 2.37
N PHE A 139 -2.71 14.50 2.56
CA PHE A 139 -3.01 13.11 2.88
C PHE A 139 -2.53 12.70 4.27
N SER A 140 -1.49 13.34 4.80
CA SER A 140 -0.84 12.88 6.03
C SER A 140 -1.75 12.88 7.25
N ASP A 141 -2.72 13.78 7.33
CA ASP A 141 -3.68 13.86 8.44
C ASP A 141 -4.78 12.78 8.39
N ILE A 142 -4.96 12.13 7.24
CA ILE A 142 -5.93 11.04 7.07
C ILE A 142 -5.27 9.68 6.87
N ALA A 143 -3.94 9.61 6.77
CA ALA A 143 -3.17 8.38 6.65
C ALA A 143 -3.10 7.62 7.98
N ASN A 144 -3.04 6.28 7.92
CA ASN A 144 -2.76 5.45 9.10
C ASN A 144 -1.31 5.61 9.59
N GLY A 145 -0.42 6.07 8.72
CA GLY A 145 0.96 6.39 9.04
C GLY A 145 1.66 7.03 7.87
N VAL A 146 2.72 7.79 8.17
CA VAL A 146 3.53 8.51 7.18
C VAL A 146 4.98 8.08 7.35
N ILE A 147 5.64 7.71 6.26
CA ILE A 147 7.06 7.38 6.22
C ILE A 147 7.71 8.33 5.21
N CYS A 148 8.67 9.12 5.65
CA CYS A 148 9.41 10.01 4.76
C CYS A 148 10.91 10.03 5.08
N GLY A 149 11.74 10.23 4.05
CA GLY A 149 13.18 10.44 4.18
C GLY A 149 14.01 9.16 4.33
N LEU A 150 13.41 7.98 4.21
CA LEU A 150 14.11 6.70 4.34
C LEU A 150 14.44 6.06 2.96
N GLY A 151 14.46 6.85 1.90
CA GLY A 151 14.69 6.35 0.56
C GLY A 151 13.60 5.35 0.14
N THR A 152 13.97 4.44 -0.74
CA THR A 152 13.08 3.39 -1.23
C THR A 152 12.71 2.36 -0.15
N GLN A 153 13.47 2.29 0.95
CA GLN A 153 13.16 1.41 2.08
C GLN A 153 11.83 1.76 2.76
N GLY A 154 11.34 3.00 2.62
CA GLY A 154 10.04 3.42 3.16
C GLY A 154 8.88 2.52 2.73
N TYR A 155 8.87 2.07 1.48
CA TYR A 155 7.87 1.12 0.97
C TYR A 155 7.93 -0.24 1.67
N ASP A 156 9.14 -0.77 1.84
CA ASP A 156 9.35 -2.05 2.50
C ASP A 156 8.93 -2.01 3.97
N LEU A 157 9.20 -0.91 4.67
CA LEU A 157 8.78 -0.71 6.06
C LEU A 157 7.26 -0.64 6.18
N ALA A 158 6.57 0.05 5.27
CA ALA A 158 5.11 0.08 5.24
C ALA A 158 4.53 -1.33 5.03
N LEU A 159 5.08 -2.09 4.07
CA LEU A 159 4.63 -3.46 3.80
C LEU A 159 4.91 -4.40 4.97
N ARG A 160 6.07 -4.29 5.63
CA ARG A 160 6.39 -5.08 6.85
C ARG A 160 5.38 -4.84 7.95
N HIS A 161 5.03 -3.59 8.21
CA HIS A 161 4.02 -3.27 9.20
C HIS A 161 2.66 -3.90 8.86
N ILE A 162 2.23 -3.86 7.59
CA ILE A 162 1.01 -4.53 7.14
C ILE A 162 1.08 -6.04 7.34
N ILE A 163 2.24 -6.67 7.05
CA ILE A 163 2.47 -8.10 7.28
C ILE A 163 2.31 -8.45 8.75
N ASP A 164 2.87 -7.65 9.64
CA ASP A 164 2.80 -7.88 11.09
C ASP A 164 1.36 -7.76 11.59
N LEU A 165 0.61 -6.72 11.17
CA LEU A 165 -0.81 -6.59 11.47
C LEU A 165 -1.63 -7.80 10.98
N HIS A 166 -1.29 -8.34 9.79
CA HIS A 166 -1.97 -9.52 9.26
C HIS A 166 -1.69 -10.76 10.09
N LYS A 167 -0.47 -10.96 10.58
CA LYS A 167 -0.10 -12.09 11.46
C LYS A 167 -0.80 -12.02 12.80
N ASP A 168 -0.90 -10.82 13.38
CA ASP A 168 -1.54 -10.62 14.69
C ASP A 168 -3.05 -10.83 14.64
N SER A 169 -3.66 -10.78 13.44
CA SER A 169 -5.10 -11.00 13.24
C SER A 169 -5.49 -12.47 12.94
N GLN A 170 -4.51 -13.38 12.84
CA GLN A 170 -4.72 -14.82 12.58
C GLN A 170 -4.69 -15.67 13.85
#